data_6ff2bafce4d0c54daacb4fa92258f31b
#
_entry.id   6ff2bafce4d0c54daacb4fa92258f31b
#
_cell.length_a   1.000
_cell.length_b   1.000
_cell.length_c   1.000
_cell.angle_alpha   90.00
_cell.angle_beta   90.00
_cell.angle_gamma   90.00
#
_symmetry.space_group_name_H-M   'P 1'
#
loop_
_entity.id
_entity.type
_entity.pdbx_description
1 polymer ?
#
loop_
_entity_poly.entity_id
_entity_poly.type
_entity_poly.pdbx_seq_one_letter_code
_entity_poly.pdbx_strand_id
1 'polypeptide(L)' 'MTKAIEHIVAGYSTLKNRKALEEIRDHRRRLLNDYRMRSGSGMNFDWINAEIQEEIGVVEEALSKLGDEQHPAE' A
#
# COMPACT_ATOMS: atom_id res chain seq x y z
N MET A 1 3.34 -9.05 -9.51
CA MET A 1 3.80 -7.69 -9.31
C MET A 1 3.81 -7.26 -7.87
N THR A 2 3.14 -8.01 -7.01
CA THR A 2 3.20 -7.75 -5.58
C THR A 2 4.59 -7.96 -5.00
N LYS A 3 5.44 -8.74 -5.66
CA LYS A 3 6.79 -9.01 -5.15
C LYS A 3 7.62 -7.74 -5.00
N ALA A 4 7.53 -6.82 -5.96
CA ALA A 4 8.29 -5.59 -5.89
C ALA A 4 7.87 -4.75 -4.69
N ILE A 5 6.57 -4.61 -4.48
CA ILE A 5 6.07 -3.84 -3.34
C ILE A 5 6.44 -4.52 -2.02
N GLU A 6 6.44 -5.85 -1.98
CA GLU A 6 6.83 -6.58 -0.78
C GLU A 6 8.28 -6.31 -0.41
N HIS A 7 9.16 -6.26 -1.40
CA HIS A 7 10.58 -5.95 -1.14
C HIS A 7 10.76 -4.54 -0.63
N ILE A 8 10.07 -3.58 -1.24
CA ILE A 8 10.14 -2.19 -0.80
C ILE A 8 9.63 -2.05 0.62
N VAL A 9 8.49 -2.67 0.90
CA VAL A 9 7.88 -2.60 2.22
C VAL A 9 8.78 -3.26 3.26
N ALA A 10 9.37 -4.41 2.92
CA ALA A 10 10.27 -5.08 3.83
C ALA A 10 11.46 -4.21 4.19
N GLY A 11 12.02 -3.50 3.21
CA GLY A 11 13.14 -2.59 3.45
C GLY A 11 12.76 -1.46 4.40
N TYR A 12 11.63 -0.81 4.14
CA TYR A 12 11.20 0.27 5.01
C TYR A 12 10.77 -0.23 6.39
N SER A 13 10.21 -1.44 6.45
CA SER A 13 9.86 -2.03 7.74
C SER A 13 11.09 -2.30 8.60
N THR A 14 12.15 -2.80 7.96
CA THR A 14 13.41 -3.05 8.65
C THR A 14 13.98 -1.75 9.23
N LEU A 15 13.84 -0.65 8.47
CA LEU A 15 14.29 0.66 8.92
C LEU A 15 13.29 1.34 9.85
N LYS A 16 12.12 0.73 10.03
CA LYS A 16 11.02 1.30 10.81
C LYS A 16 10.61 2.68 10.29
N ASN A 17 10.61 2.84 8.99
CA ASN A 17 10.31 4.12 8.35
C ASN A 17 8.80 4.19 8.06
N ARG A 18 8.04 4.48 9.10
CA ARG A 18 6.59 4.54 9.02
C ARG A 18 6.11 5.58 8.01
N LYS A 19 6.78 6.73 7.99
CA LYS A 19 6.36 7.81 7.09
C LYS A 19 6.45 7.39 5.64
N ALA A 20 7.52 6.71 5.26
CA ALA A 20 7.67 6.24 3.89
C ALA A 20 6.58 5.24 3.52
N LEU A 21 6.24 4.36 4.45
CA LEU A 21 5.16 3.39 4.20
C LEU A 21 3.81 4.08 4.06
N GLU A 22 3.57 5.10 4.87
CA GLU A 22 2.32 5.86 4.77
C GLU A 22 2.22 6.58 3.44
N GLU A 23 3.33 7.12 2.95
CA GLU A 23 3.35 7.80 1.67
C GLU A 23 3.09 6.84 0.52
N ILE A 24 3.64 5.64 0.59
CA ILE A 24 3.37 4.61 -0.42
C ILE A 24 1.89 4.25 -0.41
N ARG A 25 1.32 4.03 0.77
CA ARG A 25 -0.11 3.71 0.90
C ARG A 25 -0.97 4.81 0.30
N ASP A 26 -0.67 6.05 0.65
CA ASP A 26 -1.48 7.18 0.18
C ASP A 26 -1.39 7.34 -1.34
N HIS A 27 -0.19 7.14 -1.89
CA HIS A 27 0.01 7.19 -3.33
C HIS A 27 -0.81 6.12 -4.04
N ARG A 28 -0.79 4.90 -3.49
CA ARG A 28 -1.56 3.80 -4.08
C ARG A 28 -3.07 4.03 -3.98
N ARG A 29 -3.52 4.60 -2.88
CA ARG A 29 -4.94 4.94 -2.72
C ARG A 29 -5.38 5.97 -3.74
N ARG A 30 -4.56 6.95 -4.02
CA ARG A 30 -4.86 7.96 -5.04
C ARG A 30 -4.94 7.33 -6.42
N LEU A 31 -4.00 6.44 -6.73
CA LEU A 31 -4.04 5.73 -8.00
C LEU A 31 -5.32 4.93 -8.15
N LEU A 32 -5.69 4.22 -7.09
CA LEU A 32 -6.90 3.41 -7.11
C LEU A 32 -8.13 4.27 -7.39
N ASN A 33 -8.21 5.41 -6.72
CA ASN A 33 -9.33 6.33 -6.94
C ASN A 33 -9.36 6.84 -8.37
N ASP A 34 -8.19 7.20 -8.93
CA ASP A 34 -8.10 7.67 -10.30
C ASP A 34 -8.60 6.62 -11.29
N TYR A 35 -8.20 5.37 -11.10
CA TYR A 35 -8.62 4.29 -12.00
C TYR A 35 -10.12 4.03 -11.88
N ARG A 36 -10.65 4.10 -10.67
CA ARG A 36 -12.09 3.93 -10.46
C ARG A 36 -12.89 4.99 -11.19
N MET A 37 -12.41 6.23 -11.16
CA MET A 37 -13.10 7.31 -11.85
C MET A 37 -13.04 7.15 -13.36
N ARG A 38 -11.95 6.59 -13.88
CA ARG A 38 -11.78 6.41 -15.31
C ARG A 38 -12.51 5.18 -15.85
N SER A 39 -12.79 4.21 -15.00
CA SER A 39 -13.40 2.97 -15.46
C SER A 39 -14.79 3.19 -16.02
N GLY A 40 -15.42 4.32 -15.74
CA GLY A 40 -16.72 4.65 -16.28
C GLY A 40 -16.70 5.02 -17.76
N SER A 41 -15.53 5.17 -18.38
CA SER A 41 -15.43 5.59 -19.78
C SER A 41 -15.24 4.40 -20.74
N GLY A 42 -15.62 3.20 -20.31
CA GLY A 42 -15.60 2.02 -21.18
C GLY A 42 -14.36 1.20 -21.13
N MET A 43 -13.38 1.58 -20.32
CA MET A 43 -12.16 0.81 -20.15
C MET A 43 -12.27 -0.06 -18.91
N ASN A 44 -11.67 -1.24 -19.00
CA ASN A 44 -11.70 -2.19 -17.89
C ASN A 44 -10.39 -2.14 -17.13
N PHE A 45 -10.45 -1.59 -15.91
CA PHE A 45 -9.29 -1.49 -15.03
C PHE A 45 -9.36 -2.45 -13.85
N ASP A 46 -10.22 -3.48 -13.94
CA ASP A 46 -10.45 -4.37 -12.79
C ASP A 46 -9.17 -5.04 -12.31
N TRP A 47 -8.34 -5.51 -13.23
CA TRP A 47 -7.10 -6.21 -12.86
C TRP A 47 -6.10 -5.25 -12.22
N ILE A 48 -6.06 -4.00 -12.69
CA ILE A 48 -5.18 -2.97 -12.10
C ILE A 48 -5.67 -2.61 -10.70
N ASN A 49 -6.98 -2.45 -10.57
CA ASN A 49 -7.56 -2.13 -9.26
C ASN A 49 -7.27 -3.22 -8.24
N ALA A 50 -7.41 -4.48 -8.64
CA ALA A 50 -7.13 -5.61 -7.76
C ALA A 50 -5.65 -5.62 -7.34
N GLU A 51 -4.76 -5.35 -8.28
CA GLU A 51 -3.33 -5.31 -8.01
C GLU A 51 -3.00 -4.20 -7.01
N ILE A 52 -3.55 -3.01 -7.22
CA ILE A 52 -3.29 -1.87 -6.33
C ILE A 52 -3.86 -2.15 -4.94
N GLN A 53 -5.03 -2.74 -4.84
CA GLN A 53 -5.62 -3.09 -3.55
C GLN A 53 -4.75 -4.09 -2.80
N GLU A 54 -4.16 -5.05 -3.51
CA GLU A 54 -3.23 -5.99 -2.92
C GLU A 54 -2.01 -5.29 -2.38
N GLU A 55 -1.47 -4.34 -3.14
CA GLU A 55 -0.32 -3.57 -2.71
C GLU A 55 -0.64 -2.74 -1.46
N ILE A 56 -1.80 -2.12 -1.44
CA ILE A 56 -2.24 -1.37 -0.26
C ILE A 56 -2.31 -2.28 0.95
N GLY A 57 -2.84 -3.49 0.77
CA GLY A 57 -2.93 -4.45 1.85
C GLY A 57 -1.58 -4.81 2.43
N VAL A 58 -0.58 -5.00 1.56
CA VAL A 58 0.78 -5.31 2.01
C VAL A 58 1.34 -4.16 2.84
N VAL A 59 1.16 -2.93 2.38
CA VAL A 59 1.68 -1.77 3.09
C VAL A 59 0.95 -1.59 4.42
N GLU A 60 -0.36 -1.76 4.43
CA GLU A 60 -1.14 -1.58 5.66
C GLU A 60 -0.79 -2.64 6.70
N GLU A 61 -0.52 -3.86 6.26
CA GLU A 61 -0.08 -4.89 7.19
C GLU A 61 1.25 -4.51 7.83
N ALA A 62 2.19 -4.00 7.03
CA ALA A 62 3.47 -3.57 7.54
C ALA A 62 3.32 -2.42 8.53
N LEU A 63 2.44 -1.46 8.21
CA LEU A 63 2.18 -0.33 9.10
C LEU A 63 1.57 -0.80 10.42
N SER A 64 0.68 -1.77 10.36
CA SER A 64 0.07 -2.33 11.56
C SER A 64 1.12 -2.96 12.46
N LYS A 65 2.05 -3.71 11.87
CA LYS A 65 3.11 -4.33 12.63
C LYS A 65 4.04 -3.31 13.26
N LEU A 66 4.37 -2.25 12.51
CA LEU A 66 5.20 -1.18 13.07
C LEU A 66 4.49 -0.47 14.21
N GLY A 67 3.18 -0.26 14.07
CA GLY A 67 2.41 0.35 15.13
C GLY A 67 2.46 -0.46 16.40
N ASP A 68 2.32 -1.78 16.29
CA ASP A 68 2.40 -2.67 17.44
C ASP A 68 3.78 -2.64 18.10
N GLU A 69 4.82 -2.62 17.27
CA GLU A 69 6.19 -2.59 17.77
C GLU A 69 6.55 -1.27 18.43
N GLN A 70 5.99 -0.17 17.90
CA GLN A 70 6.30 1.16 18.38
C GLN A 70 5.44 1.59 19.55
N HIS A 71 4.43 0.82 19.88
CA HIS A 71 3.62 1.08 21.06
C HIS A 71 4.35 0.52 22.26
N PRO A 72 4.91 1.41 23.09
CA PRO A 72 5.52 0.90 24.31
C PRO A 72 4.46 0.19 25.12
N ALA A 73 4.85 -0.89 25.71
CA ALA A 73 3.94 -1.61 26.60
C ALA A 73 3.61 -0.69 27.75
N GLU A 74 2.44 -0.20 27.75
CA GLU A 74 2.04 0.73 28.84
C GLU A 74 1.43 0.02 29.99
#